data_fd93964fa4a06c034d2a5e726c2bfeba
#
_entry.id   fd93964fa4a06c034d2a5e726c2bfeba
#
_cell.length_a   1.000
_cell.length_b   1.000
_cell.length_c   1.000
_cell.angle_alpha   90.00
_cell.angle_beta   90.00
_cell.angle_gamma   90.00
#
_symmetry.space_group_name_H-M   'P 1'
#
loop_
_entity.id
_entity.type
_entity.pdbx_description
1 polymer ?
#
loop_
_entity_poly.entity_id
_entity_poly.type
_entity_poly.pdbx_seq_one_letter_code
_entity_poly.pdbx_strand_id
1 'polypeptide(L)'
;MRDHLERLVFIDETSLKTNMIKAAGWAPEGTRLIDHAPGGHWNTQTFIAGLRHDKIDATGIISGSMDKEMFDLYVEGILAPTLRPGDVVILDNLPAHRSNVAASILKEIGAWFLFLPKYSPDLNPIEMAFSKLKALIRKVAARTYDELWRAVGNICSLFTPHECYNFFAAAGYETN
;
A
#
# COMPACT_ATOMS: atom_id res chain seq x y z
N MET A 1 20.21 -6.42 8.11
CA MET A 1 18.79 -6.22 7.73
C MET A 1 17.98 -7.49 7.88
N ARG A 2 18.48 -8.65 7.46
CA ARG A 2 17.72 -9.92 7.52
C ARG A 2 17.38 -10.36 8.95
N ASP A 3 18.20 -10.01 9.93
CA ASP A 3 18.01 -10.39 11.34
C ASP A 3 17.07 -9.46 12.13
N HIS A 4 16.50 -8.41 11.48
CA HIS A 4 15.70 -7.38 12.13
C HIS A 4 14.52 -6.97 11.26
N LEU A 5 13.72 -7.96 10.78
CA LEU A 5 12.53 -7.70 9.95
C LEU A 5 11.49 -6.84 10.66
N GLU A 6 11.46 -6.90 11.99
CA GLU A 6 10.55 -6.13 12.83
C GLU A 6 10.76 -4.62 12.74
N ARG A 7 11.94 -4.18 12.24
CA ARG A 7 12.28 -2.77 12.03
C ARG A 7 11.97 -2.25 10.64
N LEU A 8 11.65 -3.14 9.69
CA LEU A 8 11.42 -2.74 8.31
C LEU A 8 9.95 -2.34 8.13
N VAL A 9 9.75 -1.19 7.52
CA VAL A 9 8.43 -0.64 7.17
C VAL A 9 8.47 -0.27 5.70
N PHE A 10 7.82 -1.06 4.85
CA PHE A 10 7.70 -0.73 3.43
C PHE A 10 6.49 0.15 3.22
N ILE A 11 6.67 1.34 2.68
CA ILE A 11 5.55 2.23 2.32
C ILE A 11 5.46 2.40 0.81
N ASP A 12 4.24 2.48 0.32
CA ASP A 12 3.95 2.73 -1.09
C ASP A 12 2.51 3.23 -1.27
N GLU A 13 2.21 3.75 -2.46
CA GLU A 13 0.89 4.21 -2.85
C GLU A 13 0.29 3.35 -3.94
N THR A 14 -1.03 3.27 -3.91
CA THR A 14 -1.77 2.65 -5.01
C THR A 14 -3.06 3.40 -5.29
N SER A 15 -3.42 3.50 -6.57
CA SER A 15 -4.68 4.14 -6.96
C SER A 15 -5.85 3.20 -6.77
N LEU A 16 -6.92 3.73 -6.17
CA LEU A 16 -8.21 3.07 -6.02
C LEU A 16 -9.32 3.87 -6.71
N LYS A 17 -10.28 3.17 -7.28
CA LYS A 17 -11.44 3.76 -7.97
C LYS A 17 -12.71 3.00 -7.62
N THR A 18 -13.83 3.69 -7.58
CA THR A 18 -15.16 3.09 -7.34
C THR A 18 -15.72 2.32 -8.54
N ASN A 19 -15.05 2.36 -9.69
CA ASN A 19 -15.39 1.58 -10.88
C ASN A 19 -14.52 0.31 -11.03
N MET A 20 -13.82 -0.11 -9.99
CA MET A 20 -13.05 -1.35 -10.06
C MET A 20 -14.00 -2.54 -10.19
N ILE A 21 -13.86 -3.27 -11.30
CA ILE A 21 -14.62 -4.47 -11.62
C ILE A 21 -13.69 -5.67 -11.74
N LYS A 22 -14.28 -6.86 -11.74
CA LYS A 22 -13.53 -8.08 -12.06
C LYS A 22 -12.95 -7.96 -13.47
N ALA A 23 -11.66 -8.24 -13.60
CA ALA A 23 -10.96 -8.19 -14.90
C ALA A 23 -11.28 -9.40 -15.77
N ALA A 24 -11.78 -10.49 -15.20
CA ALA A 24 -12.12 -11.74 -15.87
C ALA A 24 -13.28 -12.45 -15.16
N GLY A 25 -13.99 -13.28 -15.87
CA GLY A 25 -15.06 -14.13 -15.34
C GLY A 25 -15.14 -15.45 -16.14
N TRP A 26 -15.95 -16.37 -15.67
CA TRP A 26 -16.19 -17.67 -16.33
C TRP A 26 -17.57 -17.64 -17.00
N ALA A 27 -17.65 -18.16 -18.23
CA ALA A 27 -18.87 -18.43 -18.93
C ALA A 27 -18.83 -19.88 -19.49
N PRO A 28 -19.96 -20.51 -19.76
CA PRO A 28 -19.98 -21.79 -20.45
C PRO A 28 -19.23 -21.72 -21.78
N GLU A 29 -18.59 -22.82 -22.15
CA GLU A 29 -17.86 -22.92 -23.42
C GLU A 29 -18.75 -22.49 -24.60
N GLY A 30 -18.20 -21.68 -25.49
CA GLY A 30 -18.93 -21.15 -26.66
C GLY A 30 -19.82 -19.94 -26.35
N THR A 31 -19.94 -19.47 -25.10
CA THR A 31 -20.72 -18.29 -24.74
C THR A 31 -19.81 -17.10 -24.42
N ARG A 32 -20.26 -15.89 -24.80
CA ARG A 32 -19.57 -14.66 -24.46
C ARG A 32 -19.96 -14.22 -23.05
N LEU A 33 -19.00 -13.99 -22.18
CA LEU A 33 -19.25 -13.31 -20.92
C LEU A 33 -19.59 -11.85 -21.19
N ILE A 34 -20.80 -11.44 -20.78
CA ILE A 34 -21.25 -10.05 -20.86
C ILE A 34 -21.32 -9.54 -19.41
N ASP A 35 -20.57 -8.50 -19.13
CA ASP A 35 -20.61 -7.78 -17.85
C ASP A 35 -20.64 -6.27 -18.13
N HIS A 36 -21.22 -5.51 -17.21
CA HIS A 36 -21.39 -4.06 -17.35
C HIS A 36 -20.43 -3.33 -16.41
N ALA A 37 -19.48 -2.60 -16.98
CA ALA A 37 -18.67 -1.66 -16.21
C ALA A 37 -19.49 -0.39 -15.90
N PRO A 38 -19.40 0.15 -14.65
CA PRO A 38 -20.02 1.44 -14.36
C PRO A 38 -19.41 2.52 -15.26
N GLY A 39 -20.27 3.28 -15.97
CA GLY A 39 -19.86 4.45 -16.75
C GLY A 39 -19.73 5.69 -15.87
N GLY A 40 -18.99 6.70 -16.32
CA GLY A 40 -18.87 8.00 -15.67
C GLY A 40 -17.43 8.47 -15.43
N HIS A 41 -17.30 9.72 -14.98
CA HIS A 41 -16.01 10.27 -14.53
C HIS A 41 -15.75 9.87 -13.08
N TRP A 42 -14.65 9.17 -12.85
CA TRP A 42 -14.26 8.67 -11.53
C TRP A 42 -13.02 9.39 -11.05
N ASN A 43 -13.11 10.09 -9.92
CA ASN A 43 -11.95 10.66 -9.28
C ASN A 43 -11.07 9.54 -8.71
N THR A 44 -9.79 9.62 -8.98
CA THR A 44 -8.81 8.71 -8.42
C THR A 44 -8.60 9.04 -6.94
N GLN A 45 -8.66 8.00 -6.10
CA GLN A 45 -8.23 8.06 -4.72
C GLN A 45 -6.86 7.39 -4.62
N THR A 46 -5.96 7.99 -3.91
CA THR A 46 -4.66 7.39 -3.61
C THR A 46 -4.73 6.75 -2.21
N PHE A 47 -4.52 5.45 -2.17
CA PHE A 47 -4.34 4.71 -0.91
C PHE A 47 -2.85 4.56 -0.64
N ILE A 48 -2.40 4.96 0.54
CA ILE A 48 -1.05 4.78 1.03
C ILE A 48 -1.07 3.91 2.27
N ALA A 49 -0.10 3.04 2.42
CA ALA A 49 0.04 2.18 3.60
C ALA A 49 1.49 1.81 3.87
N GLY A 50 1.73 1.36 5.09
CA GLY A 50 2.95 0.69 5.51
C GLY A 50 2.74 -0.81 5.67
N LEU A 51 3.63 -1.63 5.11
CA LEU A 51 3.68 -3.06 5.35
C LEU A 51 4.82 -3.35 6.32
N ARG A 52 4.50 -3.94 7.45
CA ARG A 52 5.43 -4.57 8.39
C ARG A 52 5.41 -6.08 8.19
N HIS A 53 6.37 -6.78 8.78
CA HIS A 53 6.46 -8.24 8.70
C HIS A 53 5.24 -8.98 9.31
N ASP A 54 4.44 -8.29 10.12
CA ASP A 54 3.31 -8.86 10.88
C ASP A 54 1.96 -8.18 10.60
N LYS A 55 1.94 -7.02 9.92
CA LYS A 55 0.69 -6.26 9.69
C LYS A 55 0.81 -5.23 8.57
N ILE A 56 -0.35 -4.77 8.08
CA ILE A 56 -0.48 -3.51 7.38
C ILE A 56 -0.75 -2.42 8.42
N ASP A 57 -0.03 -1.30 8.31
CA ASP A 57 -0.06 -0.18 9.25
C ASP A 57 -0.04 1.16 8.52
N ALA A 58 -0.16 2.26 9.25
CA ALA A 58 -0.04 3.62 8.71
C ALA A 58 -0.88 3.86 7.44
N THR A 59 -2.14 3.40 7.44
CA THR A 59 -3.02 3.49 6.27
C THR A 59 -3.61 4.88 6.14
N GLY A 60 -3.61 5.41 4.91
CA GLY A 60 -4.23 6.70 4.56
C GLY A 60 -4.90 6.67 3.20
N ILE A 61 -5.89 7.54 3.01
CA ILE A 61 -6.56 7.74 1.73
C ILE A 61 -6.54 9.23 1.41
N ILE A 62 -6.10 9.57 0.20
CA ILE A 62 -5.92 10.92 -0.28
C ILE A 62 -6.72 11.10 -1.56
N SER A 63 -7.47 12.19 -1.67
CA SER A 63 -8.12 12.58 -2.92
C SER A 63 -7.09 13.14 -3.90
N GLY A 64 -6.92 12.48 -5.04
CA GLY A 64 -5.95 12.86 -6.05
C GLY A 64 -4.63 12.10 -5.95
N SER A 65 -3.57 12.69 -6.50
CA SER A 65 -2.22 12.12 -6.50
C SER A 65 -1.42 12.57 -5.29
N MET A 66 -0.46 11.74 -4.87
CA MET A 66 0.53 12.10 -3.88
C MET A 66 1.52 13.10 -4.44
N ASP A 67 1.61 14.26 -3.83
CA ASP A 67 2.70 15.21 -4.03
C ASP A 67 3.56 15.31 -2.77
N LYS A 68 4.58 16.17 -2.81
CA LYS A 68 5.53 16.31 -1.72
C LYS A 68 4.90 16.82 -0.43
N GLU A 69 3.95 17.76 -0.53
CA GLU A 69 3.27 18.36 0.61
C GLU A 69 2.34 17.33 1.29
N MET A 70 1.58 16.58 0.49
CA MET A 70 0.75 15.49 0.98
C MET A 70 1.58 14.36 1.60
N PHE A 71 2.76 14.09 1.05
CA PHE A 71 3.68 13.12 1.63
C PHE A 71 4.20 13.58 3.00
N ASP A 72 4.56 14.85 3.16
CA ASP A 72 4.99 15.40 4.44
C ASP A 72 3.86 15.30 5.49
N LEU A 73 2.64 15.65 5.13
CA LEU A 73 1.47 15.52 6.01
C LEU A 73 1.18 14.08 6.40
N TYR A 74 1.30 13.14 5.45
CA TYR A 74 1.15 11.72 5.73
C TYR A 74 2.22 11.23 6.70
N VAL A 75 3.47 11.61 6.46
CA VAL A 75 4.58 11.22 7.35
C VAL A 75 4.38 11.77 8.74
N GLU A 76 4.02 13.04 8.89
CA GLU A 76 3.82 13.67 10.19
C GLU A 76 2.61 13.10 10.94
N GLY A 77 1.46 13.04 10.26
CA GLY A 77 0.18 12.75 10.92
C GLY A 77 -0.14 11.26 11.05
N ILE A 78 0.37 10.41 10.15
CA ILE A 78 -0.04 9.01 10.06
C ILE A 78 1.12 8.05 10.27
N LEU A 79 2.23 8.23 9.56
CA LEU A 79 3.35 7.30 9.62
C LEU A 79 4.15 7.45 10.92
N ALA A 80 4.58 8.66 11.26
CA ALA A 80 5.44 8.93 12.41
C ALA A 80 4.89 8.38 13.75
N PRO A 81 3.58 8.49 14.06
CA PRO A 81 3.01 7.90 15.27
C PRO A 81 3.13 6.36 15.37
N THR A 82 3.36 5.68 14.25
CA THR A 82 3.50 4.20 14.21
C THR A 82 4.96 3.74 14.31
N LEU A 83 5.91 4.66 14.16
CA LEU A 83 7.34 4.35 14.13
C LEU A 83 7.95 4.26 15.54
N ARG A 84 9.03 3.48 15.61
CA ARG A 84 9.87 3.30 16.81
C ARG A 84 11.32 3.64 16.50
N PRO A 85 12.11 4.03 17.49
CA PRO A 85 13.54 4.21 17.31
C PRO A 85 14.19 2.95 16.70
N GLY A 86 14.95 3.14 15.64
CA GLY A 86 15.57 2.07 14.88
C GLY A 86 14.77 1.51 13.72
N ASP A 87 13.53 2.00 13.47
CA ASP A 87 12.75 1.62 12.28
C ASP A 87 13.38 2.18 11.01
N VAL A 88 13.35 1.38 9.96
CA VAL A 88 13.80 1.74 8.61
C VAL A 88 12.60 1.78 7.69
N VAL A 89 12.25 2.95 7.22
CA VAL A 89 11.15 3.15 6.27
C VAL A 89 11.69 3.01 4.85
N ILE A 90 11.23 1.98 4.15
CA ILE A 90 11.69 1.62 2.81
C ILE A 90 10.61 2.00 1.80
N LEU A 91 11.00 2.72 0.76
CA LEU A 91 10.08 3.21 -0.27
C LEU A 91 10.80 3.34 -1.62
N ASP A 92 10.01 3.55 -2.66
CA ASP A 92 10.55 3.83 -3.97
C ASP A 92 11.27 5.20 -4.04
N ASN A 93 12.01 5.40 -5.10
CA ASN A 93 12.86 6.56 -5.27
C ASN A 93 12.17 7.67 -6.12
N LEU A 94 10.89 7.96 -5.84
CA LEU A 94 10.18 9.05 -6.51
C LEU A 94 10.58 10.43 -5.96
N PRO A 95 10.54 11.48 -6.80
CA PRO A 95 10.84 12.85 -6.36
C PRO A 95 9.93 13.34 -5.22
N ALA A 96 8.65 12.96 -5.22
CA ALA A 96 7.69 13.31 -4.17
C ALA A 96 8.10 12.80 -2.78
N HIS A 97 8.78 11.65 -2.71
CA HIS A 97 9.23 11.04 -1.48
C HIS A 97 10.53 11.61 -0.93
N ARG A 98 11.25 12.41 -1.72
CA ARG A 98 12.50 13.04 -1.30
C ARG A 98 12.25 14.38 -0.58
N SER A 99 11.68 14.29 0.61
CA SER A 99 11.40 15.46 1.45
C SER A 99 12.38 15.57 2.61
N ASN A 100 12.98 16.74 2.76
CA ASN A 100 13.83 17.05 3.91
C ASN A 100 12.98 17.20 5.19
N VAL A 101 11.73 17.65 5.08
CA VAL A 101 10.80 17.78 6.21
C VAL A 101 10.47 16.39 6.74
N ALA A 102 10.00 15.48 5.88
CA ALA A 102 9.72 14.09 6.24
C ALA A 102 10.96 13.40 6.85
N ALA A 103 12.14 13.60 6.26
CA ALA A 103 13.39 13.02 6.77
C ALA A 103 13.75 13.56 8.16
N SER A 104 13.49 14.85 8.44
CA SER A 104 13.72 15.44 9.76
C SER A 104 12.77 14.85 10.81
N ILE A 105 11.49 14.66 10.47
CA ILE A 105 10.50 14.05 11.35
C ILE A 105 10.95 12.63 11.75
N LEU A 106 11.35 11.81 10.78
CA LEU A 106 11.85 10.46 11.08
C LEU A 106 13.09 10.48 11.97
N LYS A 107 14.01 11.39 11.70
CA LYS A 107 15.25 11.53 12.48
C LYS A 107 14.97 11.86 13.95
N GLU A 108 13.98 12.69 14.23
CA GLU A 108 13.57 13.04 15.62
C GLU A 108 13.06 11.82 16.39
N ILE A 109 12.43 10.86 15.68
CA ILE A 109 11.96 9.59 16.24
C ILE A 109 13.11 8.58 16.40
N GLY A 110 14.23 8.79 15.71
CA GLY A 110 15.31 7.82 15.60
C GLY A 110 15.09 6.77 14.53
N ALA A 111 14.26 7.08 13.53
CA ALA A 111 14.02 6.31 12.31
C ALA A 111 14.66 6.99 11.09
N TRP A 112 14.70 6.30 9.95
CA TRP A 112 15.24 6.90 8.70
C TRP A 112 14.64 6.26 7.47
N PHE A 113 14.73 6.98 6.34
CA PHE A 113 14.37 6.48 5.02
C PHE A 113 15.48 5.67 4.37
N LEU A 114 15.09 4.61 3.66
CA LEU A 114 15.92 3.86 2.73
C LEU A 114 15.18 3.78 1.39
N PHE A 115 15.78 4.36 0.33
CA PHE A 115 15.17 4.33 -0.99
C PHE A 115 15.59 3.09 -1.78
N LEU A 116 14.62 2.39 -2.34
CA LEU A 116 14.85 1.26 -3.23
C LEU A 116 15.58 1.71 -4.51
N PRO A 117 16.37 0.83 -5.14
CA PRO A 117 16.90 1.09 -6.47
C PRO A 117 15.76 1.39 -7.45
N LYS A 118 16.04 2.21 -8.47
CA LYS A 118 15.06 2.47 -9.51
C LYS A 118 14.69 1.18 -10.24
N TYR A 119 13.40 1.03 -10.57
CA TYR A 119 12.87 -0.13 -11.32
C TYR A 119 13.08 -1.49 -10.62
N SER A 120 12.93 -1.53 -9.30
CA SER A 120 13.05 -2.77 -8.50
C SER A 120 11.78 -3.08 -7.70
N PRO A 121 10.61 -3.27 -8.36
CA PRO A 121 9.36 -3.57 -7.66
C PRO A 121 9.39 -4.94 -6.97
N ASP A 122 10.21 -5.86 -7.45
CA ASP A 122 10.46 -7.19 -6.87
C ASP A 122 11.09 -7.13 -5.47
N LEU A 123 11.75 -6.03 -5.12
CA LEU A 123 12.27 -5.76 -3.79
C LEU A 123 11.26 -5.06 -2.87
N ASN A 124 10.04 -4.79 -3.36
CA ASN A 124 9.01 -4.08 -2.59
C ASN A 124 7.86 -5.02 -2.23
N PRO A 125 7.86 -5.66 -1.04
CA PRO A 125 6.84 -6.64 -0.67
C PRO A 125 5.42 -6.07 -0.59
N ILE A 126 5.24 -4.77 -0.40
CA ILE A 126 3.93 -4.13 -0.31
C ILE A 126 3.17 -4.18 -1.65
N GLU A 127 3.86 -4.30 -2.77
CA GLU A 127 3.24 -4.47 -4.09
C GLU A 127 2.38 -5.73 -4.17
N MET A 128 2.83 -6.83 -3.54
CA MET A 128 2.05 -8.08 -3.43
C MET A 128 0.84 -7.90 -2.52
N ALA A 129 0.99 -7.18 -1.41
CA ALA A 129 -0.12 -6.84 -0.52
C ALA A 129 -1.17 -5.97 -1.25
N PHE A 130 -0.75 -4.98 -2.04
CA PHE A 130 -1.65 -4.16 -2.85
C PHE A 130 -2.34 -4.93 -3.97
N SER A 131 -1.67 -5.92 -4.56
CA SER A 131 -2.30 -6.82 -5.52
C SER A 131 -3.45 -7.61 -4.91
N LYS A 132 -3.26 -8.17 -3.71
CA LYS A 132 -4.31 -8.83 -2.93
C LYS A 132 -5.43 -7.85 -2.56
N LEU A 133 -5.08 -6.67 -2.03
CA LEU A 133 -6.04 -5.63 -1.67
C LEU A 133 -6.95 -5.29 -2.85
N LYS A 134 -6.38 -5.00 -4.01
CA LYS A 134 -7.14 -4.68 -5.22
C LYS A 134 -8.04 -5.83 -5.68
N ALA A 135 -7.57 -7.07 -5.58
CA ALA A 135 -8.38 -8.24 -5.91
C ALA A 135 -9.62 -8.37 -5.01
N LEU A 136 -9.46 -8.10 -3.71
CA LEU A 136 -10.56 -8.12 -2.74
C LEU A 136 -11.52 -6.94 -2.93
N ILE A 137 -11.01 -5.73 -3.19
CA ILE A 137 -11.86 -4.56 -3.50
C ILE A 137 -12.72 -4.80 -4.73
N ARG A 138 -12.17 -5.41 -5.81
CA ARG A 138 -12.97 -5.77 -7.00
C ARG A 138 -14.12 -6.74 -6.68
N LYS A 139 -13.94 -7.62 -5.69
CA LYS A 139 -15.01 -8.55 -5.24
C LYS A 139 -16.11 -7.82 -4.48
N VAL A 140 -15.77 -6.81 -3.67
CA VAL A 140 -16.73 -5.99 -2.92
C VAL A 140 -17.58 -5.14 -3.87
N ALA A 141 -17.04 -4.74 -5.03
CA ALA A 141 -17.72 -3.94 -6.04
C ALA A 141 -18.31 -2.62 -5.47
N ALA A 142 -17.57 -1.95 -4.59
CA ALA A 142 -17.95 -0.66 -4.01
C ALA A 142 -18.25 0.38 -5.10
N ARG A 143 -19.33 1.14 -4.95
CA ARG A 143 -19.78 2.14 -5.93
C ARG A 143 -19.70 3.57 -5.41
N THR A 144 -19.50 3.75 -4.13
CA THR A 144 -19.29 5.05 -3.47
C THR A 144 -17.95 5.09 -2.77
N TYR A 145 -17.45 6.29 -2.49
CA TYR A 145 -16.19 6.44 -1.73
C TYR A 145 -16.31 5.90 -0.32
N ASP A 146 -17.45 6.11 0.35
CA ASP A 146 -17.67 5.60 1.70
C ASP A 146 -17.66 4.07 1.74
N GLU A 147 -18.26 3.41 0.75
CA GLU A 147 -18.18 1.95 0.60
C GLU A 147 -16.77 1.48 0.33
N LEU A 148 -16.03 2.19 -0.55
CA LEU A 148 -14.64 1.88 -0.86
C LEU A 148 -13.76 2.00 0.38
N TRP A 149 -13.89 3.06 1.15
CA TRP A 149 -13.09 3.29 2.35
C TRP A 149 -13.38 2.27 3.44
N ARG A 150 -14.66 1.92 3.67
CA ARG A 150 -15.04 0.83 4.58
C ARG A 150 -14.49 -0.51 4.12
N ALA A 151 -14.56 -0.79 2.81
CA ALA A 151 -14.02 -2.01 2.24
C ALA A 151 -12.51 -2.09 2.45
N VAL A 152 -11.76 -1.00 2.20
CA VAL A 152 -10.31 -0.93 2.45
C VAL A 152 -9.99 -1.22 3.91
N GLY A 153 -10.67 -0.56 4.86
CA GLY A 153 -10.46 -0.79 6.29
C GLY A 153 -10.71 -2.24 6.71
N ASN A 154 -11.82 -2.82 6.25
CA ASN A 154 -12.14 -4.23 6.52
C ASN A 154 -11.12 -5.18 5.89
N ILE A 155 -10.67 -4.92 4.67
CA ILE A 155 -9.71 -5.76 3.96
C ILE A 155 -8.33 -5.67 4.62
N CYS A 156 -7.89 -4.51 5.07
CA CYS A 156 -6.62 -4.36 5.79
C CYS A 156 -6.57 -5.22 7.06
N SER A 157 -7.70 -5.41 7.75
CA SER A 157 -7.79 -6.28 8.93
C SER A 157 -7.75 -7.78 8.62
N LEU A 158 -7.88 -8.18 7.34
CA LEU A 158 -7.78 -9.57 6.91
C LEU A 158 -6.35 -10.04 6.64
N PHE A 159 -5.37 -9.12 6.65
CA PHE A 159 -3.98 -9.49 6.48
C PHE A 159 -3.43 -10.08 7.78
N THR A 160 -3.12 -11.37 7.76
CA THR A 160 -2.55 -12.05 8.91
C THR A 160 -1.05 -11.81 9.04
N PRO A 161 -0.46 -11.92 10.23
CA PRO A 161 0.99 -11.82 10.40
C PRO A 161 1.76 -12.80 9.51
N HIS A 162 1.25 -14.03 9.35
CA HIS A 162 1.86 -15.03 8.49
C HIS A 162 1.88 -14.61 7.01
N GLU A 163 0.80 -14.01 6.50
CA GLU A 163 0.77 -13.49 5.13
C GLU A 163 1.73 -12.32 4.94
N CYS A 164 1.77 -11.38 5.88
CA CYS A 164 2.70 -10.26 5.82
C CYS A 164 4.15 -10.75 5.79
N TYR A 165 4.50 -11.72 6.64
CA TYR A 165 5.80 -12.37 6.62
C TYR A 165 6.09 -13.04 5.26
N ASN A 166 5.13 -13.73 4.66
CA ASN A 166 5.31 -14.39 3.36
C ASN A 166 5.57 -13.38 2.23
N PHE A 167 5.03 -12.15 2.29
CA PHE A 167 5.40 -11.10 1.33
C PHE A 167 6.84 -10.68 1.48
N PHE A 168 7.34 -10.56 2.72
CA PHE A 168 8.74 -10.27 2.99
C PHE A 168 9.64 -11.39 2.45
N ALA A 169 9.30 -12.65 2.75
CA ALA A 169 10.02 -13.81 2.27
C ALA A 169 10.09 -13.86 0.73
N ALA A 170 8.95 -13.65 0.06
CA ALA A 170 8.87 -13.65 -1.40
C ALA A 170 9.69 -12.53 -2.05
N ALA A 171 9.88 -11.39 -1.36
CA ALA A 171 10.74 -10.30 -1.81
C ALA A 171 12.23 -10.49 -1.40
N GLY A 172 12.60 -11.63 -0.82
CA GLY A 172 13.98 -11.98 -0.45
C GLY A 172 14.44 -11.46 0.93
N TYR A 173 13.52 -11.07 1.79
CA TYR A 173 13.79 -10.61 3.17
C TYR A 173 13.59 -11.72 4.20
N GLU A 174 13.96 -12.95 3.88
CA GLU A 174 13.89 -14.07 4.82
C GLU A 174 14.98 -13.97 5.90
N THR A 175 14.64 -14.40 7.13
CA THR A 175 15.62 -14.79 8.13
C THR A 175 16.03 -16.24 7.88
N ASN A 176 17.33 -16.48 7.71
CA ASN A 176 17.87 -17.85 7.67
C ASN A 176 17.80 -18.49 9.07
#